data_6f59ccab6cf1e2aa46f5705141ee25f1
#
_entry.id   6f59ccab6cf1e2aa46f5705141ee25f1
#
_cell.length_a   1.000
_cell.length_b   1.000
_cell.length_c   1.000
_cell.angle_alpha   90.00
_cell.angle_beta   90.00
_cell.angle_gamma   90.00
#
_symmetry.space_group_name_H-M   'P 1'
#
loop_
_entity.id
_entity.type
_entity.pdbx_description
1 polymer ?
#
loop_
_entity_poly.entity_id
_entity_poly.type
_entity_poly.pdbx_seq_one_letter_code
_entity_poly.pdbx_strand_id
1 'polypeptide(L)'
;MCASFQTTEEFAALQLQGMRAAAQPTSGDEETAPGVAQTRQWFEAEPLWFKRAVFYEIHIRGFFDSNGDGYGDFRGLSEKLDYLQWLGIDCIWLLPFYESPLRDGGYDIADFYKVHHDYGTVEDVRQLIDAAHARRIRVIADLVMNHTSSDHPWFQESRSSPDNPKRDWYVWSDTYDRYQDARIIFVDTEASNWTWDPVAGQYYWHRFFSHQPDLNYDNPEVQQAMLDVLRFWLDLGLDGFRLDAVPYLYEREGTICENLPETHAFLKRVRKEIEENYPDRVLLAEANQWPADVVEYFGEDGDECQMCFHFPVMPRMFMALRREQATPIYEILDHTPPIPEHCQWGLFLRNHDELTLEMVTDEERDYMYSEYAKDPRMKLNLGIRRRLAPLLDNGRDEIELMTAILFSLPGSPVLYYGDEIAMGDNVFLGDRDGVRTPMQWSPDRNGGFSRADFAQLYAPPLMDPVYGFQAVNVEAELRTPTSLLRWMHRFIQLRKEHPVFGFGTYEPIPTSNPRIFALIRRFEDDLVLCVHNLARSAQAVELDLAAFRGRVPVELFGNSRFPAIGELPYLLTLARRGFYWFALEAPENENSNA
;
A
#
# COMPACT_ATOMS: atom_id res chain seq x y z
N MET A 1 -15.38 50.11 2.88
CA MET A 1 -14.50 49.78 1.76
C MET A 1 -14.47 48.25 1.68
N CYS A 2 -15.27 47.69 0.79
CA CYS A 2 -15.30 46.27 0.54
C CYS A 2 -14.11 45.89 -0.34
N ALA A 3 -13.22 45.05 0.17
CA ALA A 3 -12.21 44.42 -0.64
C ALA A 3 -12.87 43.26 -1.41
N SER A 4 -12.69 43.27 -2.72
CA SER A 4 -13.17 42.30 -3.66
C SER A 4 -12.60 40.93 -3.36
N PHE A 5 -13.45 39.92 -3.25
CA PHE A 5 -13.05 38.52 -3.17
C PHE A 5 -12.40 38.13 -4.51
N GLN A 6 -11.14 37.75 -4.46
CA GLN A 6 -10.50 36.99 -5.53
C GLN A 6 -11.09 35.59 -5.58
N THR A 7 -11.27 35.05 -6.76
CA THR A 7 -11.90 33.74 -6.96
C THR A 7 -11.05 32.62 -6.38
N THR A 8 -11.70 31.52 -5.95
CA THR A 8 -11.10 30.35 -5.32
C THR A 8 -9.99 29.71 -6.19
N GLU A 9 -10.11 29.83 -7.52
CA GLU A 9 -9.13 29.34 -8.51
C GLU A 9 -7.82 30.15 -8.49
N GLU A 10 -7.88 31.47 -8.31
CA GLU A 10 -6.66 32.31 -8.23
C GLU A 10 -5.87 32.06 -6.94
N PHE A 11 -6.56 31.72 -5.83
CA PHE A 11 -5.90 31.43 -4.56
C PHE A 11 -5.24 30.04 -4.56
N ALA A 12 -5.87 29.05 -5.19
CA ALA A 12 -5.29 27.73 -5.41
C ALA A 12 -4.09 27.78 -6.36
N ALA A 13 -4.18 28.59 -7.43
CA ALA A 13 -3.08 28.80 -8.36
C ALA A 13 -1.88 29.52 -7.71
N LEU A 14 -2.12 30.48 -6.81
CA LEU A 14 -1.07 31.19 -6.06
C LEU A 14 -0.38 30.27 -5.03
N GLN A 15 -1.10 29.34 -4.41
CA GLN A 15 -0.51 28.35 -3.50
C GLN A 15 0.27 27.27 -4.26
N LEU A 16 -0.23 26.81 -5.41
CA LEU A 16 0.52 25.92 -6.31
C LEU A 16 1.78 26.60 -6.90
N GLN A 17 1.74 27.92 -7.17
CA GLN A 17 2.94 28.68 -7.53
C GLN A 17 3.92 28.81 -6.36
N GLY A 18 3.44 28.99 -5.13
CA GLY A 18 4.26 28.98 -3.92
C GLY A 18 4.89 27.59 -3.66
N MET A 19 4.16 26.51 -3.92
CA MET A 19 4.66 25.15 -3.86
C MET A 19 5.72 24.86 -4.95
N ARG A 20 5.52 25.37 -6.18
CA ARG A 20 6.52 25.29 -7.26
C ARG A 20 7.81 26.06 -6.93
N ALA A 21 7.71 27.20 -6.22
CA ALA A 21 8.87 27.98 -5.82
C ALA A 21 9.68 27.33 -4.68
N ALA A 22 9.01 26.55 -3.80
CA ALA A 22 9.68 25.82 -2.73
C ALA A 22 10.37 24.53 -3.21
N ALA A 23 9.98 24.02 -4.37
CA ALA A 23 10.57 22.82 -4.98
C ALA A 23 11.71 23.10 -5.97
N GLN A 24 12.10 24.38 -6.19
CA GLN A 24 13.21 24.71 -7.07
C GLN A 24 14.53 24.69 -6.31
N PRO A 25 15.55 23.96 -6.75
CA PRO A 25 16.90 24.09 -6.23
C PRO A 25 17.43 25.50 -6.54
N THR A 26 18.11 26.10 -5.58
CA THR A 26 18.76 27.41 -5.73
C THR A 26 19.70 27.42 -6.93
N SER A 27 19.47 28.37 -7.80
CA SER A 27 20.07 28.57 -9.09
C SER A 27 21.59 28.65 -9.13
N GLY A 28 22.14 27.98 -10.09
CA GLY A 28 23.45 28.23 -10.67
C GLY A 28 23.76 27.14 -11.69
N ASP A 29 23.11 27.22 -12.82
CA ASP A 29 23.53 26.87 -14.17
C ASP A 29 22.27 26.60 -15.01
N GLU A 30 22.15 27.24 -16.16
CA GLU A 30 21.15 26.97 -17.18
C GLU A 30 21.39 25.54 -17.75
N GLU A 31 20.75 24.52 -17.15
CA GLU A 31 20.67 23.18 -17.74
C GLU A 31 19.35 23.05 -18.52
N THR A 32 19.49 22.81 -19.79
CA THR A 32 18.42 22.34 -20.69
C THR A 32 17.72 21.12 -20.07
N ALA A 33 16.38 21.10 -20.11
CA ALA A 33 15.57 19.98 -19.60
C ALA A 33 16.14 18.64 -20.07
N PRO A 34 16.41 17.68 -19.19
CA PRO A 34 17.02 16.42 -19.54
C PRO A 34 16.09 15.61 -20.48
N GLY A 35 16.63 15.14 -21.58
CA GLY A 35 15.92 14.23 -22.47
C GLY A 35 15.62 12.89 -21.78
N VAL A 36 14.69 12.11 -22.31
CA VAL A 36 14.21 10.81 -21.77
C VAL A 36 15.36 9.86 -21.36
N ALA A 37 16.51 9.91 -22.06
CA ALA A 37 17.71 9.14 -21.73
C ALA A 37 18.40 9.57 -20.42
N GLN A 38 18.32 10.86 -20.04
CA GLN A 38 18.91 11.35 -18.78
C GLN A 38 18.00 11.04 -17.58
N THR A 39 16.70 10.94 -17.80
CA THR A 39 15.75 10.52 -16.75
C THR A 39 15.97 9.05 -16.38
N ARG A 40 16.24 8.17 -17.35
CA ARG A 40 16.60 6.77 -17.13
C ARG A 40 17.87 6.61 -16.29
N GLN A 41 18.93 7.37 -16.57
CA GLN A 41 20.17 7.32 -15.80
C GLN A 41 19.99 7.61 -14.30
N TRP A 42 19.03 8.44 -13.94
CA TRP A 42 18.77 8.75 -12.53
C TRP A 42 18.10 7.57 -11.80
N PHE A 43 17.19 6.82 -12.44
CA PHE A 43 16.57 5.64 -11.85
C PHE A 43 17.55 4.48 -11.67
N GLU A 44 18.49 4.30 -12.60
CA GLU A 44 19.53 3.26 -12.57
C GLU A 44 20.56 3.47 -11.45
N ALA A 45 20.62 4.67 -10.88
CA ALA A 45 21.56 4.99 -9.79
C ALA A 45 21.12 4.50 -8.40
N GLU A 46 19.88 4.07 -8.23
CA GLU A 46 19.32 3.62 -6.93
C GLU A 46 18.61 2.26 -7.03
N PRO A 47 19.33 1.14 -7.19
CA PRO A 47 18.71 -0.18 -7.40
C PRO A 47 17.85 -0.66 -6.23
N LEU A 48 18.09 -0.15 -5.01
CA LEU A 48 17.33 -0.47 -3.79
C LEU A 48 16.36 0.65 -3.38
N TRP A 49 15.93 1.47 -4.34
CA TRP A 49 15.03 2.61 -4.11
C TRP A 49 13.79 2.26 -3.30
N PHE A 50 13.22 1.08 -3.54
CA PHE A 50 12.01 0.59 -2.90
C PHE A 50 12.15 0.38 -1.39
N LYS A 51 13.38 0.20 -0.88
CA LYS A 51 13.61 0.00 0.57
C LYS A 51 13.28 1.23 1.40
N ARG A 52 13.43 2.43 0.84
CA ARG A 52 13.13 3.69 1.54
C ARG A 52 11.92 4.42 1.01
N ALA A 53 11.36 3.97 -0.11
CA ALA A 53 10.23 4.61 -0.76
C ALA A 53 8.98 4.65 0.14
N VAL A 54 8.24 5.73 0.00
CA VAL A 54 6.85 5.83 0.47
C VAL A 54 5.95 5.58 -0.74
N PHE A 55 5.20 4.49 -0.68
CA PHE A 55 4.25 4.13 -1.72
C PHE A 55 2.89 4.78 -1.46
N TYR A 56 2.16 5.04 -2.54
CA TYR A 56 0.81 5.57 -2.47
C TYR A 56 -0.11 4.80 -3.41
N GLU A 57 -1.05 4.09 -2.84
CA GLU A 57 -1.99 3.23 -3.52
C GLU A 57 -3.17 4.02 -4.05
N ILE A 58 -3.46 3.89 -5.36
CA ILE A 58 -4.49 4.65 -6.06
C ILE A 58 -5.48 3.75 -6.78
N HIS A 59 -6.76 3.95 -6.50
CA HIS A 59 -7.85 3.48 -7.33
C HIS A 59 -8.15 4.54 -8.39
N ILE A 60 -7.77 4.31 -9.67
CA ILE A 60 -7.92 5.28 -10.76
C ILE A 60 -9.33 5.81 -10.83
N ARG A 61 -10.31 4.90 -10.85
CA ARG A 61 -11.73 5.19 -10.92
C ARG A 61 -12.22 6.20 -9.89
N GLY A 62 -11.57 6.22 -8.70
CA GLY A 62 -11.96 7.04 -7.56
C GLY A 62 -11.08 8.26 -7.30
N PHE A 63 -10.04 8.50 -8.11
CA PHE A 63 -9.06 9.52 -7.73
C PHE A 63 -9.40 10.92 -8.25
N PHE A 64 -9.53 11.10 -9.57
CA PHE A 64 -9.95 12.38 -10.15
C PHE A 64 -10.47 12.20 -11.58
N ASP A 65 -11.62 12.76 -11.87
CA ASP A 65 -12.31 12.76 -13.16
C ASP A 65 -12.00 14.05 -13.93
N SER A 66 -11.20 13.95 -15.00
CA SER A 66 -10.79 15.10 -15.80
C SER A 66 -11.81 15.49 -16.86
N ASN A 67 -12.57 14.53 -17.37
CA ASN A 67 -13.46 14.69 -18.52
C ASN A 67 -14.93 14.94 -18.14
N GLY A 68 -15.31 14.69 -16.88
CA GLY A 68 -16.65 14.95 -16.34
C GLY A 68 -17.66 13.86 -16.68
N ASP A 69 -17.25 12.61 -16.84
CA ASP A 69 -18.12 11.47 -17.09
C ASP A 69 -18.58 10.72 -15.82
N GLY A 70 -17.94 11.02 -14.69
CA GLY A 70 -18.23 10.42 -13.38
C GLY A 70 -17.25 9.35 -12.93
N TYR A 71 -16.21 9.09 -13.71
CA TYR A 71 -15.16 8.14 -13.45
C TYR A 71 -13.80 8.84 -13.43
N GLY A 72 -12.94 8.47 -12.50
CA GLY A 72 -11.55 8.94 -12.49
C GLY A 72 -10.77 8.33 -13.67
N ASP A 73 -9.80 9.09 -14.18
CA ASP A 73 -9.04 8.73 -15.37
C ASP A 73 -7.54 9.07 -15.26
N PHE A 74 -6.73 8.57 -16.19
CA PHE A 74 -5.27 8.78 -16.19
C PHE A 74 -4.86 10.24 -16.37
N ARG A 75 -5.63 11.02 -17.12
CA ARG A 75 -5.38 12.47 -17.26
C ARG A 75 -5.66 13.18 -15.95
N GLY A 76 -6.74 12.79 -15.27
CA GLY A 76 -7.07 13.30 -13.95
C GLY A 76 -6.00 12.98 -12.92
N LEU A 77 -5.47 11.76 -12.91
CA LEU A 77 -4.33 11.42 -12.05
C LEU A 77 -3.10 12.28 -12.41
N SER A 78 -2.83 12.48 -13.70
CA SER A 78 -1.71 13.33 -14.15
C SER A 78 -1.83 14.77 -13.65
N GLU A 79 -3.04 15.34 -13.56
CA GLU A 79 -3.30 16.65 -12.97
C GLU A 79 -3.00 16.73 -11.46
N LYS A 80 -2.96 15.59 -10.78
CA LYS A 80 -2.71 15.49 -9.33
C LYS A 80 -1.27 15.10 -8.96
N LEU A 81 -0.40 14.88 -9.92
CA LEU A 81 1.00 14.50 -9.66
C LEU A 81 1.77 15.54 -8.84
N ASP A 82 1.50 16.83 -9.02
CA ASP A 82 2.13 17.89 -8.23
C ASP A 82 1.74 17.80 -6.74
N TYR A 83 0.51 17.37 -6.44
CA TYR A 83 0.06 17.09 -5.07
C TYR A 83 0.82 15.90 -4.47
N LEU A 84 0.96 14.81 -5.21
CA LEU A 84 1.68 13.61 -4.74
C LEU A 84 3.18 13.90 -4.55
N GLN A 85 3.79 14.67 -5.46
CA GLN A 85 5.16 15.14 -5.31
C GLN A 85 5.32 16.00 -4.05
N TRP A 86 4.41 16.96 -3.85
CA TRP A 86 4.43 17.81 -2.64
C TRP A 86 4.25 16.96 -1.38
N LEU A 87 3.33 15.99 -1.37
CA LEU A 87 3.13 15.09 -0.22
C LEU A 87 4.41 14.32 0.13
N GLY A 88 5.25 14.04 -0.88
CA GLY A 88 6.53 13.35 -0.73
C GLY A 88 6.47 11.88 -1.13
N ILE A 89 5.54 11.50 -2.00
CA ILE A 89 5.39 10.14 -2.52
C ILE A 89 6.54 9.82 -3.47
N ASP A 90 7.12 8.63 -3.31
CA ASP A 90 8.21 8.12 -4.15
C ASP A 90 7.72 7.15 -5.23
N CYS A 91 6.63 6.43 -4.94
CA CYS A 91 6.07 5.45 -5.86
C CYS A 91 4.55 5.42 -5.80
N ILE A 92 3.90 5.51 -6.94
CA ILE A 92 2.46 5.28 -7.10
C ILE A 92 2.25 3.79 -7.37
N TRP A 93 1.33 3.18 -6.63
CA TRP A 93 0.80 1.86 -6.94
C TRP A 93 -0.60 2.00 -7.51
N LEU A 94 -0.76 1.63 -8.78
CA LEU A 94 -2.02 1.67 -9.51
C LEU A 94 -2.77 0.33 -9.33
N LEU A 95 -3.98 0.38 -8.78
CA LEU A 95 -4.90 -0.76 -8.81
C LEU A 95 -5.27 -1.12 -10.26
N PRO A 96 -5.81 -2.32 -10.53
CA PRO A 96 -6.04 -2.80 -11.88
C PRO A 96 -6.83 -1.80 -12.73
N PHE A 97 -6.29 -1.47 -13.88
CA PHE A 97 -6.85 -0.51 -14.83
C PHE A 97 -7.10 -1.08 -16.23
N TYR A 98 -6.91 -2.38 -16.35
CA TYR A 98 -7.08 -3.11 -17.60
C TYR A 98 -8.56 -3.18 -18.01
N GLU A 99 -8.84 -3.58 -19.27
CA GLU A 99 -10.21 -3.86 -19.71
C GLU A 99 -10.84 -4.92 -18.81
N SER A 100 -11.98 -4.61 -18.22
CA SER A 100 -12.65 -5.43 -17.21
C SER A 100 -14.14 -5.13 -17.18
N PRO A 101 -15.02 -6.10 -16.91
CA PRO A 101 -16.42 -5.83 -16.57
C PRO A 101 -16.63 -5.18 -15.20
N LEU A 102 -15.53 -4.98 -14.43
CA LEU A 102 -15.53 -4.32 -13.11
C LEU A 102 -16.43 -4.98 -12.05
N ARG A 103 -16.62 -6.29 -12.13
CA ARG A 103 -17.41 -7.05 -11.13
C ARG A 103 -16.65 -7.19 -9.80
N ASP A 104 -15.31 -7.08 -9.85
CA ASP A 104 -14.42 -7.06 -8.69
C ASP A 104 -13.42 -5.89 -8.80
N GLY A 105 -13.92 -4.67 -8.97
CA GLY A 105 -13.10 -3.46 -8.94
C GLY A 105 -11.95 -3.40 -9.96
N GLY A 106 -11.94 -4.29 -10.98
CA GLY A 106 -10.90 -4.38 -11.99
C GLY A 106 -10.03 -5.64 -11.90
N TYR A 107 -10.14 -6.44 -10.83
CA TYR A 107 -9.39 -7.69 -10.68
C TYR A 107 -9.90 -8.81 -11.60
N ASP A 108 -11.09 -8.69 -12.17
CA ASP A 108 -11.66 -9.57 -13.19
C ASP A 108 -11.29 -9.07 -14.60
N ILE A 109 -10.04 -9.29 -15.00
CA ILE A 109 -9.46 -8.75 -16.24
C ILE A 109 -9.98 -9.50 -17.48
N ALA A 110 -10.48 -8.74 -18.47
CA ALA A 110 -10.96 -9.27 -19.74
C ALA A 110 -9.95 -9.07 -20.90
N ASP A 111 -9.00 -8.15 -20.80
CA ASP A 111 -7.90 -7.97 -21.75
C ASP A 111 -6.72 -7.27 -21.06
N PHE A 112 -5.62 -7.98 -20.91
CA PHE A 112 -4.40 -7.46 -20.26
C PHE A 112 -3.65 -6.39 -21.04
N TYR A 113 -3.93 -6.23 -22.34
CA TYR A 113 -3.22 -5.30 -23.22
C TYR A 113 -4.01 -4.02 -23.49
N LYS A 114 -5.21 -3.90 -22.92
CA LYS A 114 -6.05 -2.72 -23.05
C LYS A 114 -6.30 -2.05 -21.69
N VAL A 115 -6.44 -0.75 -21.74
CA VAL A 115 -6.91 0.07 -20.64
C VAL A 115 -8.43 0.12 -20.67
N HIS A 116 -9.08 0.06 -19.51
CA HIS A 116 -10.52 0.22 -19.40
C HIS A 116 -10.95 1.58 -19.99
N HIS A 117 -11.98 1.57 -20.79
CA HIS A 117 -12.39 2.73 -21.60
C HIS A 117 -12.71 3.99 -20.79
N ASP A 118 -13.22 3.85 -19.55
CA ASP A 118 -13.48 4.98 -18.65
C ASP A 118 -12.16 5.63 -18.14
N TYR A 119 -11.05 4.89 -18.13
CA TYR A 119 -9.79 5.38 -17.56
C TYR A 119 -8.87 6.03 -18.59
N GLY A 120 -9.11 5.78 -19.88
CA GLY A 120 -8.33 6.33 -20.98
C GLY A 120 -7.75 5.26 -21.90
N THR A 121 -6.54 5.50 -22.38
CA THR A 121 -5.85 4.66 -23.35
C THR A 121 -4.45 4.24 -22.85
N VAL A 122 -3.84 3.28 -23.51
CA VAL A 122 -2.42 2.89 -23.27
C VAL A 122 -1.48 4.10 -23.42
N GLU A 123 -1.79 5.03 -24.33
CA GLU A 123 -1.02 6.26 -24.50
C GLU A 123 -1.18 7.21 -23.29
N ASP A 124 -2.37 7.29 -22.68
CA ASP A 124 -2.57 8.09 -21.47
C ASP A 124 -1.78 7.51 -20.28
N VAL A 125 -1.66 6.18 -20.17
CA VAL A 125 -0.79 5.50 -19.19
C VAL A 125 0.68 5.88 -19.42
N ARG A 126 1.16 5.84 -20.67
CA ARG A 126 2.53 6.22 -21.01
C ARG A 126 2.81 7.68 -20.62
N GLN A 127 1.88 8.57 -20.93
CA GLN A 127 2.00 10.00 -20.57
C GLN A 127 2.01 10.21 -19.04
N LEU A 128 1.19 9.45 -18.29
CA LEU A 128 1.24 9.47 -16.83
C LEU A 128 2.61 9.05 -16.32
N ILE A 129 3.16 7.93 -16.82
CA ILE A 129 4.47 7.41 -16.40
C ILE A 129 5.56 8.47 -16.68
N ASP A 130 5.60 9.03 -17.88
CA ASP A 130 6.56 10.07 -18.25
C ASP A 130 6.45 11.30 -17.32
N ALA A 131 5.21 11.74 -17.02
CA ALA A 131 4.95 12.87 -16.14
C ALA A 131 5.31 12.59 -14.66
N ALA A 132 5.10 11.37 -14.19
CA ALA A 132 5.50 10.91 -12.86
C ALA A 132 7.03 10.85 -12.75
N HIS A 133 7.71 10.26 -13.75
CA HIS A 133 9.17 10.19 -13.81
C HIS A 133 9.81 11.57 -13.83
N ALA A 134 9.25 12.54 -14.55
CA ALA A 134 9.72 13.93 -14.53
C ALA A 134 9.66 14.57 -13.13
N ARG A 135 8.82 14.03 -12.24
CA ARG A 135 8.68 14.45 -10.83
C ARG A 135 9.42 13.54 -9.86
N ARG A 136 10.20 12.59 -10.36
CA ARG A 136 10.89 11.58 -9.54
C ARG A 136 9.94 10.68 -8.77
N ILE A 137 8.78 10.39 -9.33
CA ILE A 137 7.81 9.43 -8.81
C ILE A 137 7.83 8.21 -9.72
N ARG A 138 8.03 7.03 -9.15
CA ARG A 138 7.93 5.75 -9.84
C ARG A 138 6.48 5.30 -9.93
N VAL A 139 6.18 4.39 -10.86
CA VAL A 139 4.83 3.86 -11.05
C VAL A 139 4.89 2.35 -11.16
N ILE A 140 4.22 1.65 -10.24
CA ILE A 140 3.96 0.21 -10.34
C ILE A 140 2.46 -0.03 -10.52
N ALA A 141 2.11 -1.18 -11.05
CA ALA A 141 0.73 -1.59 -11.28
C ALA A 141 0.45 -2.97 -10.70
N ASP A 142 -0.81 -3.30 -10.51
CA ASP A 142 -1.21 -4.67 -10.24
C ASP A 142 -0.97 -5.56 -11.46
N LEU A 143 -0.47 -6.76 -11.25
CA LEU A 143 -0.46 -7.84 -12.22
C LEU A 143 -1.23 -9.04 -11.65
N VAL A 144 -2.46 -9.21 -12.10
CA VAL A 144 -3.33 -10.31 -11.71
C VAL A 144 -2.96 -11.54 -12.53
N MET A 145 -2.11 -12.39 -11.95
CA MET A 145 -1.61 -13.57 -12.66
C MET A 145 -2.48 -14.82 -12.45
N ASN A 146 -3.17 -14.91 -11.32
CA ASN A 146 -3.86 -16.13 -10.90
C ASN A 146 -5.06 -16.48 -11.80
N HIS A 147 -5.83 -15.49 -12.22
CA HIS A 147 -7.12 -15.69 -12.89
C HIS A 147 -7.39 -14.60 -13.94
N THR A 148 -8.46 -14.80 -14.70
CA THR A 148 -9.02 -13.79 -15.62
C THR A 148 -10.50 -13.60 -15.33
N SER A 149 -11.12 -12.59 -15.93
CA SER A 149 -12.58 -12.55 -16.05
C SER A 149 -13.08 -13.76 -16.84
N SER A 150 -14.27 -14.24 -16.48
CA SER A 150 -14.99 -15.20 -17.35
C SER A 150 -15.31 -14.62 -18.74
N ASP A 151 -15.26 -13.29 -18.91
CA ASP A 151 -15.47 -12.61 -20.20
C ASP A 151 -14.17 -12.51 -21.01
N HIS A 152 -13.01 -12.93 -20.46
CA HIS A 152 -11.74 -12.94 -21.18
C HIS A 152 -11.78 -13.86 -22.41
N PRO A 153 -11.27 -13.44 -23.59
CA PRO A 153 -11.26 -14.26 -24.80
C PRO A 153 -10.61 -15.63 -24.60
N TRP A 154 -9.56 -15.73 -23.77
CA TRP A 154 -8.92 -17.02 -23.46
C TRP A 154 -9.90 -17.99 -22.79
N PHE A 155 -10.72 -17.54 -21.84
CA PHE A 155 -11.72 -18.39 -21.19
C PHE A 155 -12.87 -18.74 -22.15
N GLN A 156 -13.33 -17.78 -22.95
CA GLN A 156 -14.39 -18.00 -23.94
C GLN A 156 -13.96 -19.01 -25.01
N GLU A 157 -12.69 -18.99 -25.44
CA GLU A 157 -12.13 -20.02 -26.33
C GLU A 157 -12.01 -21.37 -25.62
N SER A 158 -11.44 -21.41 -24.39
CA SER A 158 -11.25 -22.60 -23.59
C SER A 158 -12.55 -23.36 -23.36
N ARG A 159 -13.63 -22.67 -23.00
CA ARG A 159 -14.95 -23.28 -22.74
C ARG A 159 -15.69 -23.76 -23.98
N SER A 160 -15.30 -23.28 -25.18
CA SER A 160 -16.06 -23.49 -26.41
C SER A 160 -16.02 -24.94 -26.92
N SER A 161 -14.90 -25.65 -26.71
CA SER A 161 -14.69 -27.03 -27.15
C SER A 161 -13.55 -27.67 -26.37
N PRO A 162 -13.63 -28.99 -26.05
CA PRO A 162 -12.51 -29.73 -25.50
C PRO A 162 -11.32 -29.83 -26.44
N ASP A 163 -11.51 -29.66 -27.76
CA ASP A 163 -10.46 -29.66 -28.78
C ASP A 163 -9.87 -28.27 -29.06
N ASN A 164 -10.33 -27.21 -28.37
CA ASN A 164 -9.78 -25.88 -28.55
C ASN A 164 -8.34 -25.82 -28.03
N PRO A 165 -7.38 -25.19 -28.77
CA PRO A 165 -5.99 -25.05 -28.30
C PRO A 165 -5.83 -24.42 -26.92
N LYS A 166 -6.77 -23.57 -26.49
CA LYS A 166 -6.77 -22.96 -25.16
C LYS A 166 -7.52 -23.76 -24.10
N ARG A 167 -7.96 -25.01 -24.43
CA ARG A 167 -8.71 -25.81 -23.44
C ARG A 167 -7.98 -25.90 -22.11
N ASP A 168 -6.70 -26.23 -22.14
CA ASP A 168 -5.85 -26.44 -20.98
C ASP A 168 -5.23 -25.13 -20.43
N TRP A 169 -5.73 -23.97 -20.87
CA TRP A 169 -5.34 -22.69 -20.28
C TRP A 169 -6.02 -22.43 -18.94
N TYR A 170 -7.10 -23.16 -18.64
CA TYR A 170 -7.84 -23.11 -17.39
C TYR A 170 -7.96 -24.50 -16.80
N VAL A 171 -8.26 -24.58 -15.50
CA VAL A 171 -8.35 -25.82 -14.76
C VAL A 171 -9.78 -26.38 -14.84
N TRP A 172 -9.95 -27.50 -15.54
CA TRP A 172 -11.24 -28.16 -15.78
C TRP A 172 -11.34 -29.52 -15.11
N SER A 173 -12.55 -29.92 -14.71
CA SER A 173 -12.84 -31.26 -14.15
C SER A 173 -14.25 -31.72 -14.50
N ASP A 174 -14.42 -33.03 -14.65
CA ASP A 174 -15.75 -33.66 -14.77
C ASP A 174 -16.52 -33.66 -13.45
N THR A 175 -15.81 -33.51 -12.34
CA THR A 175 -16.36 -33.55 -10.98
C THR A 175 -15.89 -32.33 -10.17
N TYR A 176 -16.58 -32.04 -9.08
CA TYR A 176 -16.26 -30.93 -8.15
C TYR A 176 -15.57 -31.43 -6.86
N ASP A 177 -15.13 -32.70 -6.81
CA ASP A 177 -14.55 -33.34 -5.64
C ASP A 177 -13.02 -33.37 -5.61
N ARG A 178 -12.37 -32.66 -6.54
CA ARG A 178 -10.93 -32.44 -6.54
C ARG A 178 -10.55 -31.29 -5.63
N TYR A 179 -9.32 -31.32 -5.11
CA TYR A 179 -8.70 -30.25 -4.32
C TYR A 179 -9.53 -29.86 -3.07
N GLN A 180 -10.12 -30.85 -2.38
CA GLN A 180 -11.04 -30.63 -1.25
C GLN A 180 -10.38 -29.97 -0.02
N ASP A 181 -9.05 -30.06 0.10
CA ASP A 181 -8.29 -29.44 1.20
C ASP A 181 -8.08 -27.94 0.99
N ALA A 182 -8.37 -27.42 -0.22
CA ALA A 182 -8.25 -26.02 -0.53
C ALA A 182 -9.42 -25.21 0.07
N ARG A 183 -9.10 -24.26 0.94
CA ARG A 183 -10.11 -23.38 1.59
C ARG A 183 -10.83 -22.49 0.58
N ILE A 184 -12.03 -22.07 0.90
CA ILE A 184 -12.76 -21.03 0.18
C ILE A 184 -12.30 -19.68 0.73
N ILE A 185 -11.88 -18.77 -0.15
CA ILE A 185 -11.40 -17.42 0.23
C ILE A 185 -12.60 -16.49 0.49
N PHE A 186 -13.52 -16.36 -0.45
CA PHE A 186 -14.68 -15.50 -0.33
C PHE A 186 -15.88 -16.24 0.28
N VAL A 187 -15.76 -16.55 1.57
CA VAL A 187 -16.73 -17.37 2.32
C VAL A 187 -18.14 -16.80 2.37
N ASP A 188 -18.30 -15.48 2.18
CA ASP A 188 -19.61 -14.81 2.22
C ASP A 188 -20.38 -14.95 0.88
N THR A 189 -19.69 -15.29 -0.21
CA THR A 189 -20.27 -15.30 -1.57
C THR A 189 -20.16 -16.65 -2.27
N GLU A 190 -19.07 -17.40 -2.04
CA GLU A 190 -18.79 -18.66 -2.73
C GLU A 190 -19.02 -19.86 -1.83
N ALA A 191 -19.66 -20.89 -2.35
CA ALA A 191 -19.92 -22.14 -1.65
C ALA A 191 -18.96 -23.27 -2.05
N SER A 192 -18.20 -23.07 -3.13
CA SER A 192 -17.25 -24.04 -3.69
C SER A 192 -16.20 -23.31 -4.51
N ASN A 193 -14.99 -23.88 -4.62
CA ASN A 193 -13.97 -23.43 -5.57
C ASN A 193 -14.22 -23.99 -7.00
N TRP A 194 -15.29 -24.72 -7.22
CA TRP A 194 -15.69 -25.29 -8.51
C TRP A 194 -17.05 -24.74 -8.95
N THR A 195 -17.14 -24.29 -10.20
CA THR A 195 -18.40 -23.84 -10.82
C THR A 195 -18.66 -24.59 -12.12
N TRP A 196 -19.92 -25.05 -12.30
CA TRP A 196 -20.35 -25.74 -13.52
C TRP A 196 -20.48 -24.78 -14.69
N ASP A 197 -19.84 -25.09 -15.81
CA ASP A 197 -20.00 -24.37 -17.07
C ASP A 197 -20.88 -25.17 -18.04
N PRO A 198 -22.08 -24.66 -18.37
CA PRO A 198 -23.01 -25.37 -19.24
C PRO A 198 -22.57 -25.45 -20.71
N VAL A 199 -21.65 -24.59 -21.16
CA VAL A 199 -21.10 -24.62 -22.53
C VAL A 199 -20.04 -25.69 -22.65
N ALA A 200 -19.10 -25.71 -21.70
CA ALA A 200 -18.07 -26.73 -21.64
C ALA A 200 -18.61 -28.10 -21.20
N GLY A 201 -19.72 -28.16 -20.44
CA GLY A 201 -20.25 -29.37 -19.85
C GLY A 201 -19.31 -29.97 -18.77
N GLN A 202 -18.54 -29.12 -18.13
CA GLN A 202 -17.57 -29.47 -17.07
C GLN A 202 -17.53 -28.38 -16.01
N TYR A 203 -16.88 -28.68 -14.88
CA TYR A 203 -16.57 -27.71 -13.84
C TYR A 203 -15.24 -27.02 -14.15
N TYR A 204 -15.13 -25.71 -13.86
CA TYR A 204 -13.86 -24.98 -13.84
C TYR A 204 -13.51 -24.56 -12.41
N TRP A 205 -12.23 -24.48 -12.15
CA TRP A 205 -11.67 -24.06 -10.87
C TRP A 205 -11.61 -22.53 -10.77
N HIS A 206 -11.86 -21.99 -9.57
CA HIS A 206 -11.66 -20.60 -9.22
C HIS A 206 -11.36 -20.49 -7.72
N ARG A 207 -10.35 -19.72 -7.35
CA ARG A 207 -10.02 -19.48 -5.92
C ARG A 207 -10.80 -18.32 -5.33
N PHE A 208 -11.20 -17.38 -6.17
CA PHE A 208 -11.93 -16.17 -5.81
C PHE A 208 -13.37 -16.28 -6.29
N PHE A 209 -13.93 -15.23 -6.90
CA PHE A 209 -15.30 -15.31 -7.41
C PHE A 209 -15.48 -16.31 -8.54
N SER A 210 -16.66 -16.89 -8.64
CA SER A 210 -17.01 -17.80 -9.74
C SER A 210 -16.92 -17.18 -11.14
N HIS A 211 -16.90 -15.84 -11.25
CA HIS A 211 -16.65 -15.15 -12.52
C HIS A 211 -15.14 -14.85 -12.77
N GLN A 212 -14.26 -15.41 -11.96
CA GLN A 212 -12.80 -15.29 -12.06
C GLN A 212 -12.14 -16.67 -12.18
N PRO A 213 -12.29 -17.37 -13.34
CA PRO A 213 -11.67 -18.68 -13.55
C PRO A 213 -10.15 -18.62 -13.47
N ASP A 214 -9.54 -19.55 -12.73
CA ASP A 214 -8.11 -19.61 -12.54
C ASP A 214 -7.39 -20.15 -13.79
N LEU A 215 -6.25 -19.54 -14.08
CA LEU A 215 -5.35 -19.96 -15.15
C LEU A 215 -4.58 -21.22 -14.75
N ASN A 216 -4.38 -22.11 -15.71
CA ASN A 216 -3.63 -23.35 -15.51
C ASN A 216 -2.13 -23.15 -15.74
N TYR A 217 -1.37 -22.95 -14.68
CA TYR A 217 0.08 -22.75 -14.76
C TYR A 217 0.88 -24.02 -15.08
N ASP A 218 0.28 -25.20 -15.07
CA ASP A 218 0.91 -26.40 -15.64
C ASP A 218 1.10 -26.28 -17.15
N ASN A 219 0.34 -25.41 -17.80
CA ASN A 219 0.50 -25.12 -19.21
C ASN A 219 1.60 -24.05 -19.44
N PRO A 220 2.71 -24.40 -20.12
CA PRO A 220 3.80 -23.45 -20.38
C PRO A 220 3.40 -22.26 -21.27
N GLU A 221 2.33 -22.38 -22.07
CA GLU A 221 1.82 -21.26 -22.87
C GLU A 221 1.17 -20.19 -21.98
N VAL A 222 0.50 -20.58 -20.89
CA VAL A 222 -0.05 -19.66 -19.88
C VAL A 222 1.09 -18.89 -19.21
N GLN A 223 2.12 -19.60 -18.75
CA GLN A 223 3.29 -18.97 -18.15
C GLN A 223 3.94 -17.96 -19.12
N GLN A 224 4.07 -18.34 -20.40
CA GLN A 224 4.66 -17.45 -21.40
C GLN A 224 3.76 -16.22 -21.68
N ALA A 225 2.44 -16.41 -21.78
CA ALA A 225 1.49 -15.34 -21.99
C ALA A 225 1.55 -14.29 -20.86
N MET A 226 1.69 -14.73 -19.60
CA MET A 226 1.82 -13.81 -18.47
C MET A 226 3.17 -13.08 -18.47
N LEU A 227 4.26 -13.72 -18.88
CA LEU A 227 5.54 -13.02 -19.09
C LEU A 227 5.46 -11.99 -20.23
N ASP A 228 4.71 -12.27 -21.28
CA ASP A 228 4.52 -11.32 -22.39
C ASP A 228 3.66 -10.11 -21.95
N VAL A 229 2.65 -10.30 -21.09
CA VAL A 229 1.91 -9.21 -20.45
C VAL A 229 2.85 -8.33 -19.61
N LEU A 230 3.67 -8.97 -18.75
CA LEU A 230 4.65 -8.27 -17.93
C LEU A 230 5.60 -7.42 -18.78
N ARG A 231 6.18 -8.01 -19.84
CA ARG A 231 7.08 -7.29 -20.77
C ARG A 231 6.40 -6.10 -21.42
N PHE A 232 5.17 -6.28 -21.91
CA PHE A 232 4.43 -5.21 -22.58
C PHE A 232 4.34 -3.94 -21.73
N TRP A 233 4.00 -4.08 -20.45
CA TRP A 233 3.86 -2.95 -19.54
C TRP A 233 5.20 -2.40 -19.03
N LEU A 234 6.23 -3.24 -18.88
CA LEU A 234 7.58 -2.78 -18.57
C LEU A 234 8.21 -2.03 -19.74
N ASP A 235 7.97 -2.47 -20.98
CA ASP A 235 8.40 -1.77 -22.19
C ASP A 235 7.70 -0.41 -22.33
N LEU A 236 6.47 -0.28 -21.83
CA LEU A 236 5.76 1.00 -21.78
C LEU A 236 6.37 1.97 -20.76
N GLY A 237 7.09 1.46 -19.74
CA GLY A 237 7.83 2.26 -18.77
C GLY A 237 7.45 2.06 -17.31
N LEU A 238 6.59 1.09 -16.96
CA LEU A 238 6.31 0.79 -15.55
C LEU A 238 7.58 0.40 -14.79
N ASP A 239 7.63 0.76 -13.51
CA ASP A 239 8.77 0.50 -12.62
C ASP A 239 8.64 -0.81 -11.84
N GLY A 240 7.63 -1.59 -12.12
CA GLY A 240 7.39 -2.88 -11.50
C GLY A 240 5.92 -3.22 -11.33
N PHE A 241 5.68 -4.28 -10.55
CA PHE A 241 4.33 -4.78 -10.30
C PHE A 241 4.12 -5.17 -8.85
N ARG A 242 2.89 -4.98 -8.40
CA ARG A 242 2.36 -5.75 -7.29
C ARG A 242 1.74 -7.01 -7.90
N LEU A 243 2.24 -8.17 -7.50
CA LEU A 243 1.77 -9.46 -7.96
C LEU A 243 0.60 -9.93 -7.10
N ASP A 244 -0.59 -9.92 -7.69
CA ASP A 244 -1.83 -10.31 -7.05
C ASP A 244 -1.88 -11.82 -6.81
N ALA A 245 -2.34 -12.23 -5.62
CA ALA A 245 -2.75 -13.59 -5.30
C ALA A 245 -1.72 -14.69 -5.65
N VAL A 246 -0.42 -14.41 -5.50
CA VAL A 246 0.65 -15.33 -5.91
C VAL A 246 0.65 -16.71 -5.24
N PRO A 247 0.12 -16.93 -4.02
CA PRO A 247 0.11 -18.26 -3.41
C PRO A 247 -0.70 -19.31 -4.16
N TYR A 248 -1.61 -18.91 -5.05
CA TYR A 248 -2.68 -19.76 -5.57
C TYR A 248 -2.49 -20.25 -7.01
N LEU A 249 -1.30 -20.05 -7.62
CA LEU A 249 -1.05 -20.27 -9.05
C LEU A 249 -1.15 -21.75 -9.50
N TYR A 250 -1.04 -22.69 -8.59
CA TYR A 250 -1.04 -24.13 -8.91
C TYR A 250 -1.96 -24.92 -8.00
N GLU A 251 -2.57 -25.99 -8.53
CA GLU A 251 -3.41 -26.94 -7.81
C GLU A 251 -2.78 -28.31 -7.77
N ARG A 252 -2.74 -28.91 -6.57
CA ARG A 252 -2.26 -30.29 -6.36
C ARG A 252 -3.18 -31.04 -5.41
N GLU A 253 -3.55 -32.26 -5.81
CA GLU A 253 -4.37 -33.15 -4.99
C GLU A 253 -3.65 -33.49 -3.67
N GLY A 254 -4.40 -33.44 -2.55
CA GLY A 254 -3.84 -33.68 -1.22
C GLY A 254 -3.03 -32.52 -0.64
N THR A 255 -3.16 -31.34 -1.21
CA THR A 255 -2.59 -30.09 -0.68
C THR A 255 -3.67 -29.02 -0.52
N ILE A 256 -3.35 -27.95 0.20
CA ILE A 256 -4.24 -26.77 0.32
C ILE A 256 -4.22 -25.89 -0.94
N CYS A 257 -3.47 -26.25 -1.99
CA CYS A 257 -3.26 -25.46 -3.20
C CYS A 257 -2.76 -24.04 -2.91
N GLU A 258 -1.85 -23.90 -1.97
CA GLU A 258 -1.18 -22.64 -1.59
C GLU A 258 0.31 -22.92 -1.38
N ASN A 259 1.17 -21.95 -1.72
CA ASN A 259 2.63 -21.99 -1.46
C ASN A 259 3.33 -23.22 -2.05
N LEU A 260 2.91 -23.67 -3.22
CA LEU A 260 3.48 -24.87 -3.83
C LEU A 260 4.87 -24.58 -4.43
N PRO A 261 5.78 -25.57 -4.45
CA PRO A 261 7.13 -25.40 -5.02
C PRO A 261 7.14 -24.91 -6.47
N GLU A 262 6.11 -25.29 -7.24
CA GLU A 262 5.95 -24.85 -8.63
C GLU A 262 5.66 -23.34 -8.72
N THR A 263 4.92 -22.77 -7.76
CA THR A 263 4.69 -21.34 -7.64
C THR A 263 6.03 -20.59 -7.48
N HIS A 264 6.85 -21.03 -6.54
CA HIS A 264 8.18 -20.46 -6.31
C HIS A 264 9.09 -20.60 -7.53
N ALA A 265 9.07 -21.74 -8.21
CA ALA A 265 9.83 -21.94 -9.44
C ALA A 265 9.41 -20.98 -10.57
N PHE A 266 8.11 -20.69 -10.68
CA PHE A 266 7.62 -19.70 -11.64
C PHE A 266 8.01 -18.27 -11.24
N LEU A 267 7.92 -17.89 -9.96
CA LEU A 267 8.34 -16.57 -9.47
C LEU A 267 9.84 -16.33 -9.70
N LYS A 268 10.68 -17.34 -9.52
CA LYS A 268 12.12 -17.25 -9.89
C LYS A 268 12.31 -17.00 -11.39
N ARG A 269 11.48 -17.62 -12.23
CA ARG A 269 11.49 -17.33 -13.67
C ARG A 269 11.09 -15.90 -13.99
N VAL A 270 10.05 -15.37 -13.32
CA VAL A 270 9.61 -13.96 -13.45
C VAL A 270 10.71 -13.02 -12.97
N ARG A 271 11.33 -13.30 -11.82
CA ARG A 271 12.42 -12.49 -11.29
C ARG A 271 13.63 -12.44 -12.24
N LYS A 272 14.03 -13.59 -12.77
CA LYS A 272 15.12 -13.69 -13.74
C LYS A 272 14.84 -12.86 -15.00
N GLU A 273 13.60 -12.88 -15.51
CA GLU A 273 13.19 -12.06 -16.66
C GLU A 273 13.40 -10.57 -16.39
N ILE A 274 13.07 -10.11 -15.18
CA ILE A 274 13.26 -8.72 -14.78
C ILE A 274 14.74 -8.37 -14.64
N GLU A 275 15.53 -9.19 -13.97
CA GLU A 275 16.96 -8.91 -13.77
C GLU A 275 17.75 -8.84 -15.07
N GLU A 276 17.42 -9.72 -16.04
CA GLU A 276 18.11 -9.76 -17.32
C GLU A 276 17.72 -8.63 -18.27
N ASN A 277 16.47 -8.17 -18.23
CA ASN A 277 15.93 -7.27 -19.25
C ASN A 277 15.48 -5.91 -18.72
N TYR A 278 15.15 -5.80 -17.42
CA TYR A 278 14.53 -4.63 -16.84
C TYR A 278 15.16 -4.28 -15.47
N PRO A 279 16.43 -3.87 -15.42
CA PRO A 279 17.08 -3.51 -14.16
C PRO A 279 16.30 -2.42 -13.44
N ASP A 280 16.35 -2.43 -12.09
CA ASP A 280 15.67 -1.49 -11.16
C ASP A 280 14.14 -1.60 -11.10
N ARG A 281 13.54 -2.62 -11.68
CA ARG A 281 12.12 -2.90 -11.53
C ARG A 281 11.85 -3.76 -10.30
N VAL A 282 10.72 -3.51 -9.64
CA VAL A 282 10.36 -4.18 -8.39
C VAL A 282 9.19 -5.13 -8.59
N LEU A 283 9.25 -6.28 -7.92
CA LEU A 283 8.12 -7.18 -7.71
C LEU A 283 7.73 -7.10 -6.23
N LEU A 284 6.47 -6.78 -5.97
CA LEU A 284 5.86 -6.73 -4.64
C LEU A 284 4.80 -7.84 -4.55
N ALA A 285 5.08 -8.92 -3.84
CA ALA A 285 4.16 -10.04 -3.72
C ALA A 285 3.02 -9.78 -2.74
N GLU A 286 1.81 -10.13 -3.14
CA GLU A 286 0.71 -10.33 -2.22
C GLU A 286 0.62 -11.80 -1.83
N ALA A 287 1.13 -12.11 -0.63
CA ALA A 287 1.02 -13.40 0.01
C ALA A 287 0.48 -13.21 1.43
N ASN A 288 -0.84 -13.33 1.60
CA ASN A 288 -1.47 -13.21 2.92
C ASN A 288 -1.33 -14.53 3.67
N GLN A 289 -0.12 -14.77 4.21
CA GLN A 289 0.28 -15.98 4.91
C GLN A 289 0.95 -15.63 6.24
N TRP A 290 1.24 -16.64 7.07
CA TRP A 290 2.05 -16.45 8.28
C TRP A 290 3.48 -16.00 7.92
N PRO A 291 4.18 -15.25 8.79
CA PRO A 291 5.51 -14.71 8.45
C PRO A 291 6.51 -15.76 7.98
N ALA A 292 6.46 -16.97 8.54
CA ALA A 292 7.34 -18.07 8.14
C ALA A 292 7.12 -18.53 6.69
N ASP A 293 5.88 -18.46 6.21
CA ASP A 293 5.52 -18.85 4.84
C ASP A 293 5.77 -17.70 3.85
N VAL A 294 5.50 -16.44 4.27
CA VAL A 294 5.71 -15.26 3.42
C VAL A 294 7.18 -15.08 3.05
N VAL A 295 8.12 -15.39 3.96
CA VAL A 295 9.55 -15.20 3.68
C VAL A 295 10.05 -16.05 2.52
N GLU A 296 9.38 -17.16 2.19
CA GLU A 296 9.70 -17.99 1.05
C GLU A 296 9.54 -17.25 -0.29
N TYR A 297 8.62 -16.25 -0.37
CA TYR A 297 8.39 -15.44 -1.57
C TYR A 297 9.49 -14.42 -1.87
N PHE A 298 10.43 -14.22 -0.97
CA PHE A 298 11.67 -13.52 -1.30
C PHE A 298 12.68 -14.42 -2.02
N GLY A 299 12.56 -15.76 -1.87
CA GLY A 299 13.55 -16.74 -2.28
C GLY A 299 14.72 -16.83 -1.29
N GLU A 300 15.39 -17.97 -1.24
CA GLU A 300 16.50 -18.24 -0.31
C GLU A 300 17.64 -17.22 -0.50
N ASP A 301 17.96 -16.89 -1.75
CA ASP A 301 18.98 -15.91 -2.14
C ASP A 301 18.38 -14.55 -2.55
N GLY A 302 17.11 -14.28 -2.26
CA GLY A 302 16.39 -13.10 -2.73
C GLY A 302 16.09 -13.13 -4.23
N ASP A 303 15.93 -14.31 -4.79
CA ASP A 303 15.80 -14.58 -6.23
C ASP A 303 14.33 -14.73 -6.69
N GLU A 304 13.36 -14.35 -5.84
CA GLU A 304 11.93 -14.25 -6.17
C GLU A 304 11.48 -12.78 -6.11
N CYS A 305 10.58 -12.38 -5.22
CA CYS A 305 10.13 -11.01 -5.14
C CYS A 305 11.07 -10.14 -4.30
N GLN A 306 11.31 -8.90 -4.73
CA GLN A 306 12.09 -7.94 -3.94
C GLN A 306 11.32 -7.46 -2.71
N MET A 307 9.99 -7.42 -2.80
CA MET A 307 9.11 -7.00 -1.71
C MET A 307 7.98 -8.00 -1.51
N CYS A 308 7.57 -8.16 -0.25
CA CYS A 308 6.34 -8.86 0.12
C CYS A 308 5.59 -8.03 1.15
N PHE A 309 4.26 -8.04 1.12
CA PHE A 309 3.47 -7.42 2.18
C PHE A 309 3.57 -8.21 3.48
N HIS A 310 3.75 -7.52 4.59
CA HIS A 310 3.69 -8.12 5.92
C HIS A 310 2.26 -8.01 6.49
N PHE A 311 1.33 -8.80 5.96
CA PHE A 311 -0.07 -8.78 6.41
C PHE A 311 -0.23 -9.05 7.92
N PRO A 312 0.48 -9.99 8.54
CA PRO A 312 0.25 -10.32 9.96
C PRO A 312 0.53 -9.18 10.94
N VAL A 313 1.40 -8.21 10.61
CA VAL A 313 1.71 -7.10 11.51
C VAL A 313 0.56 -6.08 11.58
N MET A 314 -0.17 -5.90 10.49
CA MET A 314 -1.22 -4.88 10.38
C MET A 314 -2.34 -5.07 11.42
N PRO A 315 -3.06 -6.21 11.54
CA PRO A 315 -4.09 -6.38 12.56
C PRO A 315 -3.54 -6.27 13.98
N ARG A 316 -2.27 -6.65 14.20
CA ARG A 316 -1.62 -6.58 15.51
C ARG A 316 -1.29 -5.17 15.96
N MET A 317 -1.02 -4.25 15.03
CA MET A 317 -0.92 -2.83 15.36
C MET A 317 -2.26 -2.29 15.89
N PHE A 318 -3.39 -2.60 15.23
CA PHE A 318 -4.73 -2.23 15.70
C PHE A 318 -5.09 -2.89 17.04
N MET A 319 -4.72 -4.16 17.21
CA MET A 319 -4.93 -4.89 18.47
C MET A 319 -4.12 -4.27 19.61
N ALA A 320 -2.86 -3.95 19.39
CA ALA A 320 -1.99 -3.30 20.37
C ALA A 320 -2.54 -1.95 20.82
N LEU A 321 -3.05 -1.14 19.88
CA LEU A 321 -3.67 0.14 20.16
C LEU A 321 -4.90 0.00 21.08
N ARG A 322 -5.81 -0.94 20.79
CA ARG A 322 -7.04 -1.12 21.59
C ARG A 322 -6.79 -1.79 22.94
N ARG A 323 -5.87 -2.75 23.00
CA ARG A 323 -5.43 -3.37 24.25
C ARG A 323 -4.55 -2.47 25.10
N GLU A 324 -4.06 -1.37 24.54
CA GLU A 324 -3.03 -0.50 25.15
C GLU A 324 -1.79 -1.33 25.61
N GLN A 325 -1.34 -2.25 24.76
CA GLN A 325 -0.22 -3.15 25.02
C GLN A 325 0.63 -3.36 23.77
N ALA A 326 1.95 -3.23 23.92
CA ALA A 326 2.90 -3.40 22.82
C ALA A 326 3.15 -4.87 22.43
N THR A 327 2.79 -5.81 23.30
CA THR A 327 3.03 -7.25 23.14
C THR A 327 2.64 -7.80 21.76
N PRO A 328 1.43 -7.51 21.20
CA PRO A 328 1.07 -8.06 19.89
C PRO A 328 2.01 -7.66 18.77
N ILE A 329 2.62 -6.45 18.83
CA ILE A 329 3.57 -5.99 17.82
C ILE A 329 4.92 -6.69 18.03
N TYR A 330 5.43 -6.74 19.26
CA TYR A 330 6.69 -7.41 19.55
C TYR A 330 6.65 -8.89 19.17
N GLU A 331 5.58 -9.61 19.55
CA GLU A 331 5.43 -11.04 19.28
C GLU A 331 5.44 -11.34 17.79
N ILE A 332 4.70 -10.61 16.97
CA ILE A 332 4.68 -10.88 15.53
C ILE A 332 6.01 -10.55 14.86
N LEU A 333 6.70 -9.50 15.29
CA LEU A 333 8.01 -9.14 14.76
C LEU A 333 9.09 -10.14 15.19
N ASP A 334 9.01 -10.68 16.42
CA ASP A 334 9.90 -11.72 16.91
C ASP A 334 9.73 -13.06 16.17
N HIS A 335 8.48 -13.35 15.74
CA HIS A 335 8.17 -14.53 14.93
C HIS A 335 8.39 -14.32 13.41
N THR A 336 8.81 -13.12 13.00
CA THR A 336 9.12 -12.82 11.60
C THR A 336 10.56 -13.20 11.31
N PRO A 337 10.82 -14.20 10.44
CA PRO A 337 12.18 -14.57 10.07
C PRO A 337 12.92 -13.41 9.36
N PRO A 338 14.27 -13.39 9.40
CA PRO A 338 15.04 -12.44 8.62
C PRO A 338 14.81 -12.65 7.11
N ILE A 339 14.88 -11.56 6.37
CA ILE A 339 14.79 -11.55 4.90
C ILE A 339 16.15 -11.21 4.28
N PRO A 340 16.39 -11.54 2.99
CA PRO A 340 17.61 -11.14 2.31
C PRO A 340 17.85 -9.63 2.37
N GLU A 341 19.10 -9.20 2.52
CA GLU A 341 19.46 -7.80 2.77
C GLU A 341 18.98 -6.84 1.67
N HIS A 342 18.91 -7.31 0.42
CA HIS A 342 18.44 -6.54 -0.73
C HIS A 342 16.93 -6.62 -0.96
N CYS A 343 16.17 -7.25 -0.05
CA CYS A 343 14.73 -7.32 -0.04
C CYS A 343 14.11 -6.39 1.01
N GLN A 344 12.79 -6.20 0.96
CA GLN A 344 12.08 -5.33 1.90
C GLN A 344 10.64 -5.77 2.13
N TRP A 345 10.13 -5.57 3.35
CA TRP A 345 8.72 -5.66 3.66
C TRP A 345 7.95 -4.44 3.13
N GLY A 346 6.76 -4.68 2.57
CA GLY A 346 5.73 -3.65 2.35
C GLY A 346 4.80 -3.60 3.55
N LEU A 347 4.60 -2.42 4.13
CA LEU A 347 3.80 -2.22 5.34
C LEU A 347 2.66 -1.25 5.07
N PHE A 348 1.48 -1.52 5.59
CA PHE A 348 0.32 -0.63 5.46
C PHE A 348 -0.60 -0.72 6.68
N LEU A 349 -1.39 0.32 6.92
CA LEU A 349 -2.48 0.30 7.90
C LEU A 349 -3.79 -0.14 7.24
N ARG A 350 -4.10 0.44 6.10
CA ARG A 350 -5.26 0.11 5.28
C ARG A 350 -4.89 0.13 3.80
N ASN A 351 -5.70 -0.57 3.00
CA ASN A 351 -5.64 -0.65 1.56
C ASN A 351 -7.07 -0.64 0.97
N HIS A 352 -7.21 -0.96 -0.30
CA HIS A 352 -8.47 -1.03 -1.03
C HIS A 352 -9.39 -2.21 -0.65
N ASP A 353 -8.88 -3.17 0.13
CA ASP A 353 -9.61 -4.35 0.59
C ASP A 353 -10.02 -4.25 2.06
N GLU A 354 -10.61 -5.32 2.59
CA GLU A 354 -10.88 -5.43 4.01
C GLU A 354 -9.59 -5.49 4.84
N LEU A 355 -9.64 -5.02 6.08
CA LEU A 355 -8.61 -5.33 7.09
C LEU A 355 -8.69 -6.82 7.35
N THR A 356 -7.83 -7.60 6.71
CA THR A 356 -7.88 -9.05 6.82
C THR A 356 -7.51 -9.53 8.22
N LEU A 357 -8.26 -10.54 8.69
CA LEU A 357 -8.06 -11.22 9.96
C LEU A 357 -7.83 -12.73 9.73
N GLU A 358 -7.30 -13.10 8.58
CA GLU A 358 -6.99 -14.50 8.27
C GLU A 358 -5.79 -14.99 9.08
N MET A 359 -4.75 -14.17 9.21
CA MET A 359 -3.50 -14.51 9.89
C MET A 359 -3.51 -14.03 11.35
N VAL A 360 -4.62 -14.26 12.03
CA VAL A 360 -4.78 -14.11 13.50
C VAL A 360 -5.49 -15.35 14.03
N THR A 361 -5.41 -15.59 15.34
CA THR A 361 -6.17 -16.67 15.99
C THR A 361 -7.66 -16.36 16.01
N ASP A 362 -8.51 -17.37 16.22
CA ASP A 362 -9.96 -17.16 16.32
C ASP A 362 -10.32 -16.23 17.48
N GLU A 363 -9.61 -16.33 18.61
CA GLU A 363 -9.80 -15.44 19.77
C GLU A 363 -9.40 -13.99 19.46
N GLU A 364 -8.32 -13.80 18.71
CA GLU A 364 -7.89 -12.48 18.23
C GLU A 364 -8.89 -11.91 17.23
N ARG A 365 -9.42 -12.74 16.33
CA ARG A 365 -10.45 -12.33 15.36
C ARG A 365 -11.72 -11.88 16.04
N ASP A 366 -12.22 -12.64 17.01
CA ASP A 366 -13.41 -12.30 17.79
C ASP A 366 -13.20 -10.98 18.56
N TYR A 367 -12.01 -10.81 19.14
CA TYR A 367 -11.64 -9.54 19.79
C TYR A 367 -11.66 -8.37 18.80
N MET A 368 -11.04 -8.52 17.64
CA MET A 368 -11.01 -7.47 16.62
C MET A 368 -12.42 -7.11 16.12
N TYR A 369 -13.28 -8.10 15.90
CA TYR A 369 -14.67 -7.86 15.55
C TYR A 369 -15.43 -7.11 16.63
N SER A 370 -15.23 -7.45 17.90
CA SER A 370 -15.89 -6.76 19.02
C SER A 370 -15.48 -5.29 19.13
N GLU A 371 -14.23 -4.97 18.83
CA GLU A 371 -13.69 -3.62 18.93
C GLU A 371 -13.98 -2.77 17.69
N TYR A 372 -13.81 -3.32 16.48
CA TYR A 372 -13.75 -2.56 15.24
C TYR A 372 -14.92 -2.80 14.26
N ALA A 373 -15.73 -3.84 14.46
CA ALA A 373 -16.83 -4.22 13.56
C ALA A 373 -18.14 -4.46 14.31
N LYS A 374 -18.59 -3.47 15.07
CA LYS A 374 -19.80 -3.53 15.89
C LYS A 374 -21.09 -3.66 15.05
N ASP A 375 -21.09 -3.14 13.83
CA ASP A 375 -22.17 -3.33 12.87
C ASP A 375 -21.80 -4.50 11.92
N PRO A 376 -22.71 -5.47 11.72
CA PRO A 376 -22.44 -6.60 10.79
C PRO A 376 -22.02 -6.17 9.38
N ARG A 377 -22.50 -5.00 8.89
CA ARG A 377 -22.11 -4.45 7.58
C ARG A 377 -20.63 -4.06 7.49
N MET A 378 -19.94 -3.93 8.62
CA MET A 378 -18.50 -3.67 8.66
C MET A 378 -17.67 -4.93 8.43
N LYS A 379 -18.28 -6.12 8.51
CA LYS A 379 -17.62 -7.40 8.27
C LYS A 379 -17.73 -7.78 6.80
N LEU A 380 -16.68 -8.40 6.30
CA LEU A 380 -16.64 -9.00 4.96
C LEU A 380 -15.63 -10.14 4.99
N ASN A 381 -16.02 -11.32 4.53
CA ASN A 381 -15.20 -12.52 4.57
C ASN A 381 -14.60 -12.73 5.98
N LEU A 382 -13.28 -12.87 6.09
CA LEU A 382 -12.57 -12.93 7.38
C LEU A 382 -11.91 -11.57 7.72
N GLY A 383 -12.59 -10.46 7.50
CA GLY A 383 -12.02 -9.13 7.68
C GLY A 383 -13.03 -8.03 8.05
N ILE A 384 -12.52 -6.80 8.07
CA ILE A 384 -13.26 -5.59 8.43
C ILE A 384 -13.12 -4.56 7.30
N ARG A 385 -14.21 -4.26 6.59
CA ARG A 385 -14.22 -3.29 5.49
C ARG A 385 -14.45 -1.86 5.97
N ARG A 386 -13.45 -1.29 6.61
CA ARG A 386 -13.43 0.09 7.10
C ARG A 386 -12.13 0.79 6.69
N ARG A 387 -12.17 2.09 6.47
CA ARG A 387 -10.98 2.92 6.29
C ARG A 387 -10.31 3.25 7.63
N LEU A 388 -9.08 3.79 7.57
CA LEU A 388 -8.26 4.11 8.73
C LEU A 388 -8.98 5.03 9.74
N ALA A 389 -9.48 6.17 9.29
CA ALA A 389 -10.09 7.15 10.19
C ALA A 389 -11.32 6.60 10.92
N PRO A 390 -12.29 5.91 10.26
CA PRO A 390 -13.39 5.26 10.96
C PRO A 390 -12.99 4.15 11.93
N LEU A 391 -11.94 3.38 11.64
CA LEU A 391 -11.41 2.37 12.58
C LEU A 391 -10.88 3.02 13.86
N LEU A 392 -10.35 4.23 13.76
CA LEU A 392 -9.78 4.99 14.88
C LEU A 392 -10.76 6.04 15.46
N ASP A 393 -12.06 5.90 15.19
CA ASP A 393 -13.11 6.81 15.67
C ASP A 393 -12.82 8.29 15.33
N ASN A 394 -12.14 8.55 14.20
CA ASN A 394 -11.65 9.86 13.77
C ASN A 394 -10.72 10.54 14.81
N GLY A 395 -10.08 9.76 15.65
CA GLY A 395 -9.14 10.23 16.66
C GLY A 395 -7.80 10.61 16.04
N ARG A 396 -7.54 11.90 15.89
CA ARG A 396 -6.32 12.39 15.26
C ARG A 396 -5.05 11.88 15.94
N ASP A 397 -5.00 11.89 17.26
CA ASP A 397 -3.88 11.37 18.04
C ASP A 397 -3.65 9.86 17.81
N GLU A 398 -4.71 9.08 17.60
CA GLU A 398 -4.61 7.66 17.25
C GLU A 398 -4.10 7.47 15.80
N ILE A 399 -4.55 8.30 14.84
CA ILE A 399 -4.08 8.26 13.44
C ILE A 399 -2.59 8.61 13.37
N GLU A 400 -2.16 9.70 14.03
CA GLU A 400 -0.76 10.11 14.08
C GLU A 400 0.12 9.03 14.74
N LEU A 401 -0.31 8.46 15.86
CA LEU A 401 0.41 7.38 16.54
C LEU A 401 0.55 6.13 15.65
N MET A 402 -0.54 5.67 15.03
CA MET A 402 -0.50 4.47 14.19
C MET A 402 0.39 4.68 12.96
N THR A 403 0.34 5.87 12.37
CA THR A 403 1.26 6.25 11.28
C THR A 403 2.71 6.27 11.76
N ALA A 404 2.98 6.81 12.95
CA ALA A 404 4.32 6.84 13.51
C ALA A 404 4.86 5.43 13.79
N ILE A 405 4.03 4.51 14.27
CA ILE A 405 4.40 3.11 14.42
C ILE A 405 4.74 2.52 13.04
N LEU A 406 3.82 2.62 12.07
CA LEU A 406 4.00 2.09 10.71
C LEU A 406 5.33 2.53 10.10
N PHE A 407 5.63 3.82 10.17
CA PHE A 407 6.84 4.42 9.56
C PHE A 407 8.13 4.11 10.32
N SER A 408 8.05 3.68 11.58
CA SER A 408 9.21 3.28 12.38
C SER A 408 9.59 1.81 12.22
N LEU A 409 8.67 0.97 11.75
CA LEU A 409 8.90 -0.47 11.55
C LEU A 409 9.87 -0.75 10.39
N PRO A 410 10.52 -1.94 10.36
CA PRO A 410 11.38 -2.34 9.25
C PRO A 410 10.54 -2.68 8.02
N GLY A 411 10.46 -1.74 7.08
CA GLY A 411 9.68 -1.88 5.87
C GLY A 411 9.41 -0.55 5.18
N SER A 412 8.88 -0.63 3.98
CA SER A 412 8.45 0.52 3.18
C SER A 412 6.95 0.75 3.36
N PRO A 413 6.53 1.93 3.81
CA PRO A 413 5.12 2.21 4.05
C PRO A 413 4.35 2.41 2.76
N VAL A 414 3.15 1.88 2.72
CA VAL A 414 2.16 2.08 1.67
C VAL A 414 0.98 2.84 2.27
N LEU A 415 0.67 3.99 1.73
CA LEU A 415 -0.48 4.83 2.09
C LEU A 415 -1.61 4.59 1.10
N TYR A 416 -2.81 4.43 1.59
CA TYR A 416 -4.01 4.34 0.74
C TYR A 416 -4.58 5.74 0.49
N TYR A 417 -4.97 6.06 -0.75
CA TYR A 417 -5.45 7.41 -1.10
C TYR A 417 -6.56 7.89 -0.15
N GLY A 418 -6.41 9.12 0.33
CA GLY A 418 -7.35 9.75 1.25
C GLY A 418 -7.08 9.48 2.74
N ASP A 419 -6.18 8.55 3.12
CA ASP A 419 -5.82 8.36 4.52
C ASP A 419 -5.05 9.57 5.08
N GLU A 420 -4.31 10.29 4.24
CA GLU A 420 -3.60 11.52 4.60
C GLU A 420 -4.51 12.70 4.97
N ILE A 421 -5.79 12.62 4.62
CA ILE A 421 -6.82 13.61 5.03
C ILE A 421 -7.85 13.01 6.00
N ALA A 422 -7.62 11.84 6.53
CA ALA A 422 -8.57 11.09 7.38
C ALA A 422 -9.92 10.83 6.69
N MET A 423 -9.91 10.45 5.43
CA MET A 423 -11.11 10.15 4.65
C MET A 423 -11.89 8.98 5.27
N GLY A 424 -13.22 9.09 5.32
CA GLY A 424 -14.11 8.04 5.82
C GLY A 424 -14.45 6.98 4.79
N ASP A 425 -15.43 6.16 5.15
CA ASP A 425 -15.98 5.09 4.30
C ASP A 425 -17.52 5.09 4.27
N ASN A 426 -18.09 4.27 3.38
CA ASN A 426 -19.53 4.08 3.28
C ASN A 426 -19.90 2.59 3.46
N VAL A 427 -20.23 2.20 4.67
CA VAL A 427 -20.59 0.81 5.03
C VAL A 427 -21.89 0.31 4.36
N PHE A 428 -22.66 1.18 3.70
CA PHE A 428 -23.91 0.82 3.02
C PHE A 428 -23.69 0.33 1.59
N LEU A 429 -22.50 0.56 1.02
CA LEU A 429 -22.13 0.00 -0.28
C LEU A 429 -21.76 -1.48 -0.12
N GLY A 430 -22.00 -2.25 -1.17
CA GLY A 430 -21.71 -3.67 -1.20
C GLY A 430 -20.19 -3.96 -1.25
N ASP A 431 -19.83 -5.21 -1.07
CA ASP A 431 -18.45 -5.69 -1.15
C ASP A 431 -17.44 -4.72 -0.50
N ARG A 432 -16.34 -4.42 -1.16
CA ARG A 432 -15.30 -3.46 -0.74
C ARG A 432 -15.53 -2.03 -1.26
N ASP A 433 -16.61 -1.77 -2.01
CA ASP A 433 -16.89 -0.46 -2.62
C ASP A 433 -16.98 0.67 -1.58
N GLY A 434 -17.38 0.34 -0.34
CA GLY A 434 -17.47 1.32 0.73
C GLY A 434 -16.14 1.98 1.11
N VAL A 435 -15.01 1.33 0.89
CA VAL A 435 -13.66 1.87 1.12
C VAL A 435 -13.02 2.42 -0.16
N ARG A 436 -13.69 2.32 -1.32
CA ARG A 436 -13.23 2.72 -2.65
C ARG A 436 -14.01 3.94 -3.19
N THR A 437 -14.52 4.80 -2.31
CA THR A 437 -15.32 5.99 -2.66
C THR A 437 -14.47 7.09 -3.29
N PRO A 438 -15.08 8.06 -4.03
CA PRO A 438 -14.36 9.17 -4.66
C PRO A 438 -13.51 9.97 -3.69
N MET A 439 -12.27 10.33 -4.11
CA MET A 439 -11.37 11.19 -3.37
C MET A 439 -11.99 12.58 -3.15
N GLN A 440 -11.75 13.16 -1.98
CA GLN A 440 -12.32 14.43 -1.54
C GLN A 440 -11.31 15.56 -1.70
N TRP A 441 -11.37 16.28 -2.85
CA TRP A 441 -10.44 17.34 -3.19
C TRP A 441 -10.83 18.70 -2.66
N SER A 442 -12.14 19.03 -2.68
CA SER A 442 -12.66 20.32 -2.26
C SER A 442 -14.06 20.21 -1.66
N PRO A 443 -14.59 21.28 -1.00
CA PRO A 443 -15.96 21.28 -0.53
C PRO A 443 -17.01 21.46 -1.64
N ASP A 444 -16.58 21.58 -2.89
CA ASP A 444 -17.45 21.78 -4.04
C ASP A 444 -18.23 20.53 -4.42
N ARG A 445 -19.04 20.66 -5.48
CA ARG A 445 -19.87 19.58 -6.03
C ARG A 445 -19.04 18.29 -6.20
N ASN A 446 -19.61 17.16 -5.76
CA ASN A 446 -18.98 15.83 -5.82
C ASN A 446 -17.62 15.76 -5.11
N GLY A 447 -17.38 16.62 -4.11
CA GLY A 447 -16.10 16.66 -3.42
C GLY A 447 -14.94 17.21 -4.27
N GLY A 448 -15.23 17.91 -5.37
CA GLY A 448 -14.21 18.31 -6.34
C GLY A 448 -13.61 17.15 -7.14
N PHE A 449 -14.14 15.96 -7.00
CA PHE A 449 -13.70 14.77 -7.73
C PHE A 449 -14.09 14.83 -9.21
N SER A 450 -15.35 15.24 -9.50
CA SER A 450 -15.95 15.20 -10.83
C SER A 450 -16.90 16.38 -11.06
N ARG A 451 -17.00 16.82 -12.31
CA ARG A 451 -17.99 17.80 -12.76
C ARG A 451 -19.29 17.16 -13.27
N ALA A 452 -19.34 15.83 -13.33
CA ALA A 452 -20.50 15.06 -13.77
C ALA A 452 -21.75 15.33 -12.93
N ASP A 453 -22.91 14.94 -13.46
CA ASP A 453 -24.10 14.84 -12.64
C ASP A 453 -23.95 13.74 -11.59
N PHE A 454 -24.50 13.97 -10.40
CA PHE A 454 -24.37 13.03 -9.28
C PHE A 454 -24.80 11.60 -9.65
N ALA A 455 -25.80 11.46 -10.50
CA ALA A 455 -26.31 10.17 -10.95
C ALA A 455 -25.36 9.42 -11.93
N GLN A 456 -24.35 10.10 -12.45
CA GLN A 456 -23.36 9.52 -13.36
C GLN A 456 -22.09 9.03 -12.62
N LEU A 457 -21.95 9.43 -11.35
CA LEU A 457 -20.77 9.01 -10.57
C LEU A 457 -20.78 7.50 -10.38
N TYR A 458 -19.61 6.88 -10.52
CA TYR A 458 -19.44 5.43 -10.29
C TYR A 458 -19.82 4.99 -8.86
N ALA A 459 -19.63 5.88 -7.90
CA ALA A 459 -20.01 5.69 -6.50
C ALA A 459 -20.39 7.04 -5.87
N PRO A 460 -21.30 7.07 -4.89
CA PRO A 460 -21.66 8.30 -4.21
C PRO A 460 -20.49 8.82 -3.39
N PRO A 461 -20.16 10.12 -3.44
CA PRO A 461 -19.22 10.74 -2.53
C PRO A 461 -19.77 10.71 -1.10
N LEU A 462 -18.89 10.76 -0.11
CA LEU A 462 -19.29 10.79 1.30
C LEU A 462 -19.96 12.14 1.62
N MET A 463 -21.12 12.09 2.25
CA MET A 463 -21.95 13.27 2.55
C MET A 463 -22.34 13.33 4.04
N ASP A 464 -21.82 12.44 4.89
CA ASP A 464 -22.12 12.47 6.32
C ASP A 464 -21.42 13.66 7.01
N PRO A 465 -21.89 14.09 8.22
CA PRO A 465 -21.37 15.29 8.88
C PRO A 465 -19.92 15.17 9.38
N VAL A 466 -19.38 13.95 9.53
CA VAL A 466 -18.03 13.71 10.08
C VAL A 466 -17.01 13.54 8.97
N TYR A 467 -17.30 12.69 7.98
CA TYR A 467 -16.38 12.28 6.93
C TYR A 467 -16.72 12.86 5.55
N GLY A 468 -17.86 13.54 5.43
CA GLY A 468 -18.31 14.09 4.14
C GLY A 468 -17.33 15.12 3.58
N PHE A 469 -17.28 15.24 2.27
CA PHE A 469 -16.33 16.11 1.57
C PHE A 469 -16.43 17.60 1.95
N GLN A 470 -17.55 18.04 2.54
CA GLN A 470 -17.69 19.41 3.06
C GLN A 470 -16.86 19.63 4.34
N ALA A 471 -16.63 18.57 5.12
CA ALA A 471 -15.83 18.62 6.35
C ALA A 471 -14.39 18.15 6.13
N VAL A 472 -14.19 17.13 5.31
CA VAL A 472 -12.90 16.49 5.06
C VAL A 472 -12.55 16.61 3.58
N ASN A 473 -11.56 17.41 3.21
CA ASN A 473 -11.08 17.56 1.84
C ASN A 473 -9.67 18.16 1.79
N VAL A 474 -8.96 17.87 0.71
CA VAL A 474 -7.57 18.31 0.50
C VAL A 474 -7.42 19.83 0.59
N GLU A 475 -8.35 20.60 0.00
CA GLU A 475 -8.27 22.05 -0.02
C GLU A 475 -8.34 22.65 1.39
N ALA A 476 -9.26 22.17 2.24
CA ALA A 476 -9.39 22.62 3.63
C ALA A 476 -8.16 22.23 4.46
N GLU A 477 -7.65 21.02 4.27
CA GLU A 477 -6.45 20.52 4.94
C GLU A 477 -5.20 21.33 4.53
N LEU A 478 -5.04 21.68 3.26
CA LEU A 478 -3.93 22.54 2.80
C LEU A 478 -3.99 23.95 3.38
N ARG A 479 -5.18 24.51 3.62
CA ARG A 479 -5.35 25.83 4.22
C ARG A 479 -5.08 25.88 5.73
N THR A 480 -5.16 24.72 6.40
CA THR A 480 -5.01 24.64 7.85
C THR A 480 -3.56 24.28 8.23
N PRO A 481 -2.77 25.17 8.86
CA PRO A 481 -1.35 24.93 9.14
C PRO A 481 -1.08 23.70 10.02
N THR A 482 -2.03 23.35 10.87
CA THR A 482 -1.95 22.23 11.83
C THR A 482 -2.75 21.00 11.38
N SER A 483 -3.10 20.90 10.10
CA SER A 483 -3.89 19.79 9.56
C SER A 483 -3.15 18.45 9.60
N LEU A 484 -3.90 17.37 9.47
CA LEU A 484 -3.33 16.02 9.34
C LEU A 484 -2.48 15.90 8.07
N LEU A 485 -2.97 16.44 6.95
CA LEU A 485 -2.26 16.42 5.67
C LEU A 485 -0.88 17.10 5.75
N ARG A 486 -0.81 18.29 6.39
CA ARG A 486 0.47 18.98 6.57
C ARG A 486 1.39 18.28 7.56
N TRP A 487 0.83 17.65 8.58
CA TRP A 487 1.57 16.80 9.49
C TRP A 487 2.15 15.59 8.75
N MET A 488 1.33 14.89 7.93
CA MET A 488 1.77 13.75 7.12
C MET A 488 2.90 14.13 6.15
N HIS A 489 2.75 15.26 5.44
CA HIS A 489 3.82 15.78 4.58
C HIS A 489 5.14 15.94 5.35
N ARG A 490 5.13 16.64 6.50
CA ARG A 490 6.33 16.81 7.33
C ARG A 490 6.89 15.47 7.82
N PHE A 491 6.02 14.56 8.18
CA PHE A 491 6.39 13.24 8.69
C PHE A 491 7.07 12.39 7.62
N ILE A 492 6.56 12.40 6.41
CA ILE A 492 7.18 11.76 5.24
C ILE A 492 8.58 12.36 4.97
N GLN A 493 8.70 13.70 4.96
CA GLN A 493 10.00 14.35 4.75
C GLN A 493 11.01 13.93 5.82
N LEU A 494 10.61 13.95 7.09
CA LEU A 494 11.45 13.55 8.20
C LEU A 494 11.97 12.10 8.04
N ARG A 495 11.08 11.16 7.66
CA ARG A 495 11.49 9.80 7.40
C ARG A 495 12.51 9.71 6.26
N LYS A 496 12.36 10.51 5.22
CA LYS A 496 13.25 10.53 4.04
C LYS A 496 14.63 11.12 4.34
N GLU A 497 14.73 12.02 5.32
CA GLU A 497 16.01 12.58 5.80
C GLU A 497 16.86 11.53 6.52
N HIS A 498 16.25 10.44 7.02
CA HIS A 498 16.91 9.40 7.77
C HIS A 498 16.89 8.04 7.03
N PRO A 499 18.00 7.68 6.32
CA PRO A 499 18.12 6.40 5.59
C PRO A 499 17.87 5.17 6.45
N VAL A 500 18.09 5.28 7.75
CA VAL A 500 17.89 4.22 8.75
C VAL A 500 16.49 3.61 8.70
N PHE A 501 15.46 4.36 8.34
CA PHE A 501 14.09 3.82 8.25
C PHE A 501 13.90 2.86 7.06
N GLY A 502 14.71 3.02 6.00
CA GLY A 502 14.68 2.11 4.85
C GLY A 502 15.67 0.96 4.98
N PHE A 503 16.90 1.24 5.41
CA PHE A 503 18.00 0.29 5.39
C PHE A 503 18.40 -0.23 6.77
N GLY A 504 17.91 0.39 7.84
CA GLY A 504 18.34 0.09 9.20
C GLY A 504 17.81 -1.21 9.78
N THR A 505 18.56 -1.74 10.75
CA THR A 505 18.12 -2.85 11.59
C THR A 505 16.90 -2.47 12.44
N TYR A 506 16.21 -3.48 12.96
CA TYR A 506 15.18 -3.33 13.99
C TYR A 506 15.73 -3.92 15.29
N GLU A 507 15.83 -3.10 16.33
CA GLU A 507 16.29 -3.50 17.65
C GLU A 507 15.21 -3.15 18.68
N PRO A 508 14.40 -4.11 19.17
CA PRO A 508 13.38 -3.82 20.16
C PRO A 508 14.02 -3.41 21.49
N ILE A 509 13.44 -2.41 22.16
CA ILE A 509 13.84 -2.00 23.51
C ILE A 509 12.80 -2.51 24.49
N PRO A 510 13.09 -3.56 25.28
CA PRO A 510 12.19 -4.06 26.32
C PRO A 510 11.94 -2.97 27.36
N THR A 511 10.68 -2.81 27.74
CA THR A 511 10.28 -1.86 28.78
C THR A 511 9.48 -2.56 29.88
N SER A 512 9.55 -2.04 31.11
CA SER A 512 8.70 -2.49 32.22
C SER A 512 7.25 -2.03 32.07
N ASN A 513 7.01 -1.03 31.20
CA ASN A 513 5.67 -0.51 30.94
C ASN A 513 5.10 -1.14 29.65
N PRO A 514 4.16 -2.10 29.74
CA PRO A 514 3.64 -2.82 28.57
C PRO A 514 2.86 -1.91 27.59
N ARG A 515 2.56 -0.67 27.98
CA ARG A 515 1.86 0.32 27.15
C ARG A 515 2.79 1.11 26.23
N ILE A 516 4.10 0.90 26.38
CA ILE A 516 5.11 1.57 25.57
C ILE A 516 5.69 0.59 24.57
N PHE A 517 5.63 0.97 23.28
CA PHE A 517 6.34 0.31 22.21
C PHE A 517 7.60 1.12 21.87
N ALA A 518 8.78 0.53 22.07
CA ALA A 518 10.06 1.21 21.87
C ALA A 518 11.02 0.36 21.04
N LEU A 519 11.74 0.99 20.13
CA LEU A 519 12.71 0.34 19.25
C LEU A 519 13.82 1.31 18.85
N ILE A 520 14.97 0.74 18.46
CA ILE A 520 16.04 1.46 17.79
C ILE A 520 16.11 0.99 16.33
N ARG A 521 16.29 1.95 15.44
CA ARG A 521 16.72 1.73 14.06
C ARG A 521 18.18 2.15 13.95
N ARG A 522 19.01 1.32 13.29
CA ARG A 522 20.43 1.57 13.12
C ARG A 522 20.86 1.31 11.68
N PHE A 523 21.49 2.28 11.07
CA PHE A 523 22.14 2.17 9.77
C PHE A 523 23.37 3.07 9.73
N GLU A 524 24.54 2.48 9.55
CA GLU A 524 25.81 3.20 9.62
C GLU A 524 25.92 4.05 10.92
N ASP A 525 26.11 5.35 10.80
CA ASP A 525 26.15 6.30 11.92
C ASP A 525 24.76 6.85 12.31
N ASP A 526 23.72 6.58 11.49
CA ASP A 526 22.35 7.03 11.75
C ASP A 526 21.67 6.09 12.75
N LEU A 527 21.33 6.62 13.92
CA LEU A 527 20.70 5.91 15.02
C LEU A 527 19.44 6.66 15.44
N VAL A 528 18.28 6.02 15.31
CA VAL A 528 17.01 6.62 15.71
C VAL A 528 16.30 5.74 16.76
N LEU A 529 16.03 6.31 17.91
CA LEU A 529 15.19 5.74 18.96
C LEU A 529 13.75 6.19 18.73
N CYS A 530 12.82 5.24 18.54
CA CYS A 530 11.39 5.47 18.42
C CYS A 530 10.69 4.96 19.67
N VAL A 531 9.87 5.80 20.31
CA VAL A 531 9.11 5.45 21.53
C VAL A 531 7.67 5.88 21.36
N HIS A 532 6.72 4.95 21.54
CA HIS A 532 5.30 5.14 21.27
C HIS A 532 4.46 4.78 22.50
N ASN A 533 3.57 5.67 22.91
CA ASN A 533 2.62 5.43 24.00
C ASN A 533 1.27 4.94 23.45
N LEU A 534 0.97 3.66 23.63
CA LEU A 534 -0.29 3.03 23.19
C LEU A 534 -1.47 3.35 24.12
N ALA A 535 -1.25 4.02 25.26
CA ALA A 535 -2.30 4.30 26.23
C ALA A 535 -3.05 5.60 25.95
N ARG A 536 -4.31 5.64 26.38
CA ARG A 536 -5.16 6.85 26.40
C ARG A 536 -4.83 7.79 27.56
N SER A 537 -3.75 7.54 28.27
CA SER A 537 -3.24 8.36 29.36
C SER A 537 -1.74 8.60 29.22
N ALA A 538 -1.23 9.64 29.85
CA ALA A 538 0.21 9.87 29.90
C ALA A 538 0.90 8.68 30.59
N GLN A 539 2.06 8.29 30.07
CA GLN A 539 2.86 7.16 30.56
C GLN A 539 4.30 7.59 30.81
N ALA A 540 4.84 7.15 31.95
CA ALA A 540 6.26 7.20 32.19
C ALA A 540 6.90 5.86 31.79
N VAL A 541 8.12 5.92 31.30
CA VAL A 541 8.92 4.75 30.93
C VAL A 541 10.39 4.97 31.27
N GLU A 542 11.03 3.96 31.78
CA GLU A 542 12.46 3.85 31.94
C GLU A 542 13.02 2.93 30.88
N LEU A 543 13.94 3.44 30.04
CA LEU A 543 14.57 2.70 28.96
C LEU A 543 16.02 2.38 29.32
N ASP A 544 16.43 1.14 29.16
CA ASP A 544 17.84 0.78 29.24
C ASP A 544 18.56 1.20 27.95
N LEU A 545 19.23 2.34 28.03
CA LEU A 545 20.01 2.91 26.94
C LEU A 545 21.51 2.97 27.29
N ALA A 546 21.98 2.17 28.25
CA ALA A 546 23.38 2.19 28.70
C ALA A 546 24.41 1.96 27.57
N ALA A 547 24.03 1.18 26.53
CA ALA A 547 24.84 0.97 25.34
C ALA A 547 25.09 2.25 24.52
N PHE A 548 24.28 3.28 24.71
CA PHE A 548 24.35 4.59 24.01
C PHE A 548 24.84 5.72 24.92
N ARG A 549 25.47 5.38 26.03
CA ARG A 549 25.99 6.36 27.00
C ARG A 549 26.81 7.47 26.34
N GLY A 550 26.52 8.69 26.73
CA GLY A 550 27.15 9.91 26.22
C GLY A 550 26.46 10.49 24.98
N ARG A 551 25.62 9.73 24.27
CA ARG A 551 24.86 10.27 23.17
C ARG A 551 23.75 11.19 23.68
N VAL A 552 23.36 12.16 22.85
CA VAL A 552 22.31 13.13 23.13
C VAL A 552 21.10 12.83 22.26
N PRO A 553 19.95 12.46 22.85
CA PRO A 553 18.72 12.31 22.09
C PRO A 553 18.21 13.68 21.59
N VAL A 554 18.02 13.82 20.29
CA VAL A 554 17.45 15.00 19.65
C VAL A 554 16.12 14.61 19.03
N GLU A 555 15.05 15.18 19.56
CA GLU A 555 13.69 14.90 19.08
C GLU A 555 13.50 15.52 17.68
N LEU A 556 13.08 14.68 16.71
CA LEU A 556 13.19 15.01 15.30
C LEU A 556 12.12 16.02 14.80
N PHE A 557 10.92 16.07 15.40
CA PHE A 557 9.87 16.99 14.98
C PHE A 557 10.11 18.43 15.44
N GLY A 558 10.51 18.58 16.68
CA GLY A 558 10.74 19.86 17.33
C GLY A 558 12.21 20.27 17.38
N ASN A 559 13.12 19.42 16.89
CA ASN A 559 14.57 19.59 17.00
C ASN A 559 15.01 19.92 18.44
N SER A 560 14.38 19.23 19.41
CA SER A 560 14.59 19.49 20.83
C SER A 560 15.62 18.55 21.42
N ARG A 561 16.69 19.10 21.98
CA ARG A 561 17.74 18.30 22.65
C ARG A 561 17.30 17.88 24.05
N PHE A 562 17.42 16.60 24.33
CA PHE A 562 17.15 16.00 25.63
C PHE A 562 18.48 15.77 26.39
N PRO A 563 18.44 15.51 27.71
CA PRO A 563 19.64 15.22 28.47
C PRO A 563 20.46 14.06 27.88
N ALA A 564 21.79 14.14 27.95
CA ALA A 564 22.64 13.06 27.49
C ALA A 564 22.34 11.76 28.24
N ILE A 565 22.44 10.63 27.52
CA ILE A 565 22.25 9.29 28.08
C ILE A 565 23.36 8.99 29.07
N GLY A 566 23.00 8.65 30.33
CA GLY A 566 23.89 8.31 31.43
C GLY A 566 24.02 6.80 31.65
N GLU A 567 24.37 6.43 32.88
CA GLU A 567 24.47 5.04 33.35
C GLU A 567 23.13 4.50 33.89
N LEU A 568 22.26 5.40 34.32
CA LEU A 568 20.92 5.05 34.84
C LEU A 568 19.93 4.88 33.71
N PRO A 569 18.85 4.09 33.93
CA PRO A 569 17.75 4.00 32.99
C PRO A 569 17.24 5.39 32.57
N TYR A 570 16.99 5.56 31.29
CA TYR A 570 16.59 6.82 30.72
C TYR A 570 15.09 7.03 30.90
N LEU A 571 14.70 7.99 31.75
CA LEU A 571 13.32 8.28 32.07
C LEU A 571 12.69 9.21 31.05
N LEU A 572 11.59 8.79 30.43
CA LEU A 572 10.75 9.58 29.55
C LEU A 572 9.30 9.61 30.06
N THR A 573 8.59 10.70 29.76
CA THR A 573 7.14 10.80 29.94
C THR A 573 6.53 11.16 28.59
N LEU A 574 5.61 10.34 28.13
CA LEU A 574 4.87 10.54 26.88
C LEU A 574 3.43 10.95 27.19
N ALA A 575 2.90 11.92 26.44
CA ALA A 575 1.48 12.26 26.48
C ALA A 575 0.61 11.06 26.04
N ARG A 576 -0.70 11.12 26.30
CA ARG A 576 -1.65 10.13 25.74
C ARG A 576 -1.45 9.97 24.25
N ARG A 577 -1.39 8.75 23.73
CA ARG A 577 -1.17 8.47 22.32
C ARG A 577 0.04 9.19 21.70
N GLY A 578 0.94 9.75 22.54
CA GLY A 578 2.13 10.48 22.12
C GLY A 578 3.27 9.55 21.72
N PHE A 579 4.17 10.07 20.94
CA PHE A 579 5.40 9.37 20.53
C PHE A 579 6.56 10.34 20.44
N TYR A 580 7.78 9.78 20.43
CA TYR A 580 9.02 10.50 20.13
C TYR A 580 9.86 9.70 19.14
N TRP A 581 10.47 10.41 18.21
CA TRP A 581 11.57 9.92 17.39
C TRP A 581 12.80 10.75 17.72
N PHE A 582 13.85 10.09 18.20
CA PHE A 582 15.10 10.75 18.59
C PHE A 582 16.25 10.29 17.71
N ALA A 583 16.93 11.22 17.03
CA ALA A 583 18.29 10.95 16.59
C ALA A 583 19.20 10.88 17.83
N LEU A 584 19.98 9.81 17.95
CA LEU A 584 20.96 9.66 19.02
C LEU A 584 22.30 10.21 18.55
N GLU A 585 22.50 11.54 18.69
CA GLU A 585 23.70 12.23 18.25
C GLU A 585 24.93 11.82 19.08
N ALA A 586 26.10 11.72 18.43
CA ALA A 586 27.36 11.53 19.12
C ALA A 586 27.63 12.70 20.09
N PRO A 587 28.31 12.46 21.22
CA PRO A 587 28.70 13.54 22.11
C PRO A 587 29.56 14.56 21.35
N GLU A 588 29.28 15.86 21.56
CA GLU A 588 30.12 16.92 21.02
C GLU A 588 31.56 16.71 21.52
N ASN A 589 32.50 16.51 20.61
CA ASN A 589 33.93 16.49 20.99
C ASN A 589 34.31 17.87 21.52
N GLU A 590 34.62 17.99 22.80
CA GLU A 590 35.10 19.23 23.42
C GLU A 590 36.36 19.82 22.75
N ASN A 591 36.91 19.15 21.73
CA ASN A 591 38.19 19.50 21.08
C ASN A 591 38.07 20.29 19.75
N SER A 592 36.91 20.81 19.38
CA SER A 592 36.78 21.63 18.15
C SER A 592 36.99 23.14 18.36
N ASN A 593 37.35 23.57 19.59
CA ASN A 593 37.70 24.96 19.92
C ASN A 593 39.09 25.07 20.59
N ALA A 594 40.12 24.48 20.03
CA ALA A 594 41.48 24.74 20.43
C ALA A 594 42.30 25.28 19.25
#